data_c3db19dfd707156c80e350ee77c56022
#
_entry.id   c3db19dfd707156c80e350ee77c56022
#
_cell.length_a   1.000
_cell.length_b   1.000
_cell.length_c   1.000
_cell.angle_alpha   90.00
_cell.angle_beta   90.00
_cell.angle_gamma   90.00
#
_symmetry.space_group_name_H-M   'P 1'
#
loop_
_entity.id
_entity.type
_entity.pdbx_description
1 polymer ?
#
loop_
_entity_poly.entity_id
_entity_poly.type
_entity_poly.pdbx_seq_one_letter_code
_entity_poly.pdbx_strand_id
1 'polypeptide(L)'
;MVRKRKNKLRDVWEFLVIAFAMLLGSFGWCAFLLPHKITIGGIAGIASVIQWGLDIPVQYTYLAINGILLFIALRILGWKFCIRTIFAVVTFAIFTSFFRQVFAGHALFADQPFLACVVGGVLLGAGVAIALQYNASSGGSDVVAAMIHKYRDISLGRVILACDLCIISSSYLVLNNWEKVIYGYIVLFVMTYVVDYLINGMRGSVQFFVISEHWAEIGTAINNDVPRGCTIINAQGFYTSKELKMLFVIARRSEARAIYQLIDEIDPNAFVSQGAVNGVYGVGFDRMKVSHRKKITEEQVQA
;
A
#
# COMPACT_ATOMS: atom_id res chain seq x y z
N MET A 1 17.87 27.04 12.57
CA MET A 1 16.42 27.34 12.46
C MET A 1 15.77 26.86 11.13
N VAL A 2 16.44 26.93 9.99
CA VAL A 2 15.91 26.53 8.66
C VAL A 2 15.52 25.04 8.57
N ARG A 3 16.27 24.14 9.20
CA ARG A 3 16.01 22.69 9.18
C ARG A 3 14.72 22.28 9.93
N LYS A 4 14.33 23.02 10.99
CA LYS A 4 13.08 22.79 11.76
C LYS A 4 11.85 23.26 10.98
N ARG A 5 11.97 24.31 10.15
CA ARG A 5 10.86 24.86 9.35
C ARG A 5 10.52 23.97 8.15
N LYS A 6 11.53 23.37 7.51
CA LYS A 6 11.36 22.37 6.44
C LYS A 6 10.63 21.09 6.92
N ASN A 7 10.88 20.66 8.17
CA ASN A 7 10.18 19.49 8.74
C ASN A 7 8.69 19.79 9.00
N LYS A 8 8.33 20.96 9.52
CA LYS A 8 6.93 21.33 9.78
C LYS A 8 6.07 21.40 8.51
N LEU A 9 6.61 21.98 7.43
CA LEU A 9 5.90 22.05 6.14
C LEU A 9 5.68 20.66 5.55
N ARG A 10 6.64 19.76 5.70
CA ARG A 10 6.50 18.36 5.25
C ARG A 10 5.45 17.61 6.06
N ASP A 11 5.42 17.82 7.38
CA ASP A 11 4.42 17.17 8.23
C ASP A 11 3.00 17.65 7.87
N VAL A 12 2.80 18.95 7.64
CA VAL A 12 1.50 19.50 7.18
C VAL A 12 1.10 18.91 5.84
N TRP A 13 2.03 18.82 4.90
CA TRP A 13 1.78 18.20 3.60
C TRP A 13 1.37 16.72 3.73
N GLU A 14 2.02 15.95 4.59
CA GLU A 14 1.67 14.55 4.85
C GLU A 14 0.23 14.42 5.39
N PHE A 15 -0.21 15.30 6.30
CA PHE A 15 -1.58 15.31 6.81
C PHE A 15 -2.60 15.74 5.74
N LEU A 16 -2.27 16.68 4.85
CA LEU A 16 -3.14 17.06 3.74
C LEU A 16 -3.34 15.90 2.75
N VAL A 17 -2.27 15.16 2.45
CA VAL A 17 -2.36 13.98 1.58
C VAL A 17 -3.18 12.88 2.23
N ILE A 18 -3.03 12.66 3.54
CA ILE A 18 -3.87 11.70 4.28
C ILE A 18 -5.34 12.14 4.24
N ALA A 19 -5.63 13.44 4.42
CA ALA A 19 -6.99 13.95 4.34
C ALA A 19 -7.60 13.74 2.94
N PHE A 20 -6.83 14.01 1.88
CA PHE A 20 -7.27 13.73 0.50
C PHE A 20 -7.52 12.24 0.26
N ALA A 21 -6.66 11.37 0.78
CA ALA A 21 -6.83 9.92 0.71
C ALA A 21 -8.13 9.47 1.38
N MET A 22 -8.45 10.02 2.54
CA MET A 22 -9.69 9.73 3.27
C MET A 22 -10.93 10.29 2.56
N LEU A 23 -10.82 11.45 1.93
CA LEU A 23 -11.87 12.00 1.09
C LEU A 23 -12.17 11.08 -0.09
N LEU A 24 -11.14 10.62 -0.80
CA LEU A 24 -11.28 9.72 -1.95
C LEU A 24 -11.93 8.39 -1.55
N GLY A 25 -11.46 7.78 -0.46
CA GLY A 25 -11.99 6.52 0.05
C GLY A 25 -13.43 6.64 0.54
N SER A 26 -13.76 7.68 1.31
CA SER A 26 -15.12 7.91 1.80
C SER A 26 -16.10 8.23 0.68
N PHE A 27 -15.68 8.97 -0.35
CA PHE A 27 -16.46 9.21 -1.56
C PHE A 27 -16.78 7.89 -2.28
N GLY A 28 -15.75 7.07 -2.58
CA GLY A 28 -15.93 5.76 -3.20
C GLY A 28 -16.89 4.85 -2.44
N TRP A 29 -16.82 4.89 -1.10
CA TRP A 29 -17.71 4.11 -0.27
C TRP A 29 -19.15 4.65 -0.24
N CYS A 30 -19.32 5.92 0.06
CA CYS A 30 -20.66 6.52 0.28
C CYS A 30 -21.46 6.74 -1.01
N ALA A 31 -20.78 7.02 -2.13
CA ALA A 31 -21.46 7.31 -3.39
C ALA A 31 -21.80 6.04 -4.18
N PHE A 32 -20.99 4.96 -4.04
CA PHE A 32 -21.11 3.77 -4.86
C PHE A 32 -21.51 2.52 -4.07
N LEU A 33 -20.90 2.24 -2.93
CA LEU A 33 -21.04 0.95 -2.26
C LEU A 33 -22.14 0.94 -1.21
N LEU A 34 -22.18 1.95 -0.34
CA LEU A 34 -23.12 2.03 0.77
C LEU A 34 -24.59 2.08 0.33
N PRO A 35 -24.98 2.84 -0.73
CA PRO A 35 -26.37 2.86 -1.20
C PRO A 35 -26.83 1.53 -1.77
N HIS A 36 -25.93 0.74 -2.38
CA HIS A 36 -26.23 -0.59 -2.90
C HIS A 36 -26.24 -1.67 -1.81
N LYS A 37 -26.01 -1.31 -0.55
CA LYS A 37 -25.85 -2.24 0.58
C LYS A 37 -24.74 -3.27 0.34
N ILE A 38 -23.62 -2.84 -0.25
CA ILE A 38 -22.45 -3.68 -0.50
C ILE A 38 -21.48 -3.50 0.65
N THR A 39 -21.19 -4.60 1.35
CA THR A 39 -20.26 -4.61 2.49
C THR A 39 -18.82 -4.55 2.00
N ILE A 40 -18.01 -3.78 2.70
CA ILE A 40 -16.55 -3.76 2.52
C ILE A 40 -15.87 -4.47 3.69
N GLY A 41 -14.56 -4.68 3.59
CA GLY A 41 -13.75 -5.18 4.71
C GLY A 41 -13.55 -4.16 5.82
N GLY A 42 -12.87 -4.57 6.89
CA GLY A 42 -12.47 -3.72 7.99
C GLY A 42 -13.61 -3.23 8.88
N ILE A 43 -13.28 -2.26 9.75
CA ILE A 43 -14.25 -1.70 10.70
C ILE A 43 -15.38 -0.95 9.97
N ALA A 44 -15.11 -0.35 8.82
CA ALA A 44 -16.12 0.29 8.00
C ALA A 44 -17.20 -0.72 7.53
N GLY A 45 -16.77 -1.95 7.19
CA GLY A 45 -17.69 -3.05 6.89
C GLY A 45 -18.55 -3.46 8.08
N ILE A 46 -17.94 -3.64 9.26
CA ILE A 46 -18.67 -3.92 10.49
C ILE A 46 -19.69 -2.80 10.78
N ALA A 47 -19.29 -1.55 10.64
CA ALA A 47 -20.16 -0.41 10.88
C ALA A 47 -21.33 -0.34 9.89
N SER A 48 -21.15 -0.73 8.62
CA SER A 48 -22.23 -0.82 7.65
C SER A 48 -23.21 -1.96 7.98
N VAL A 49 -22.73 -3.12 8.38
CA VAL A 49 -23.59 -4.25 8.81
C VAL A 49 -24.44 -3.85 10.02
N ILE A 50 -23.82 -3.17 11.00
CA ILE A 50 -24.54 -2.64 12.18
C ILE A 50 -25.57 -1.60 11.78
N GLN A 51 -25.23 -0.70 10.83
CA GLN A 51 -26.21 0.28 10.35
C GLN A 51 -27.42 -0.39 9.71
N TRP A 52 -27.22 -1.42 8.90
CA TRP A 52 -28.34 -2.10 8.23
C TRP A 52 -29.18 -2.98 9.16
N GLY A 53 -28.60 -3.42 10.28
CA GLY A 53 -29.32 -4.23 11.27
C GLY A 53 -29.99 -3.43 12.38
N LEU A 54 -29.37 -2.33 12.80
CA LEU A 54 -29.79 -1.56 13.99
C LEU A 54 -30.12 -0.09 13.69
N ASP A 55 -30.04 0.36 12.42
CA ASP A 55 -30.25 1.76 11.98
C ASP A 55 -29.33 2.79 12.65
N ILE A 56 -28.21 2.36 13.24
CA ILE A 56 -27.21 3.25 13.82
C ILE A 56 -26.34 3.82 12.70
N PRO A 57 -26.23 5.16 12.57
CA PRO A 57 -25.42 5.77 11.52
C PRO A 57 -23.97 5.29 11.54
N VAL A 58 -23.46 4.85 10.37
CA VAL A 58 -22.16 4.19 10.20
C VAL A 58 -20.99 4.97 10.80
N GLN A 59 -21.00 6.29 10.74
CA GLN A 59 -19.91 7.12 11.24
C GLN A 59 -19.73 7.02 12.77
N TYR A 60 -20.81 6.87 13.53
CA TYR A 60 -20.72 6.73 14.99
C TYR A 60 -20.17 5.36 15.39
N THR A 61 -20.70 4.30 14.79
CA THR A 61 -20.21 2.94 15.02
C THR A 61 -18.75 2.79 14.60
N TYR A 62 -18.39 3.37 13.45
CA TYR A 62 -17.02 3.37 12.95
C TYR A 62 -16.07 4.09 13.91
N LEU A 63 -16.43 5.27 14.43
CA LEU A 63 -15.63 6.00 15.40
C LEU A 63 -15.53 5.27 16.74
N ALA A 64 -16.62 4.70 17.23
CA ALA A 64 -16.63 3.98 18.51
C ALA A 64 -15.72 2.75 18.47
N ILE A 65 -15.84 1.91 17.46
CA ILE A 65 -15.01 0.69 17.32
C ILE A 65 -13.54 1.08 17.11
N ASN A 66 -13.26 2.06 16.25
CA ASN A 66 -11.89 2.54 16.05
C ASN A 66 -11.31 3.18 17.30
N GLY A 67 -12.10 3.88 18.12
CA GLY A 67 -11.66 4.44 19.39
C GLY A 67 -11.14 3.35 20.33
N ILE A 68 -11.91 2.27 20.50
CA ILE A 68 -11.50 1.12 21.30
C ILE A 68 -10.24 0.45 20.71
N LEU A 69 -10.24 0.21 19.41
CA LEU A 69 -9.14 -0.45 18.72
C LEU A 69 -7.83 0.35 18.83
N LEU A 70 -7.90 1.67 18.62
CA LEU A 70 -6.75 2.55 18.70
C LEU A 70 -6.24 2.72 20.14
N PHE A 71 -7.13 2.68 21.14
CA PHE A 71 -6.73 2.67 22.53
C PHE A 71 -5.87 1.43 22.86
N ILE A 72 -6.24 0.26 22.33
CA ILE A 72 -5.46 -0.97 22.46
C ILE A 72 -4.17 -0.86 21.64
N ALA A 73 -4.28 -0.39 20.40
CA ALA A 73 -3.15 -0.24 19.47
C ALA A 73 -2.08 0.73 20.00
N LEU A 74 -2.46 1.74 20.78
CA LEU A 74 -1.54 2.71 21.38
C LEU A 74 -0.49 2.02 22.27
N ARG A 75 -0.93 1.04 23.06
CA ARG A 75 -0.03 0.25 23.92
C ARG A 75 0.85 -0.72 23.14
N ILE A 76 0.36 -1.20 22.00
CA ILE A 76 1.02 -2.24 21.20
C ILE A 76 1.92 -1.65 20.13
N LEU A 77 1.41 -0.75 19.28
CA LEU A 77 2.08 -0.22 18.09
C LEU A 77 2.83 1.09 18.35
N GLY A 78 2.46 1.81 19.41
CA GLY A 78 3.11 3.04 19.84
C GLY A 78 2.50 4.31 19.25
N TRP A 79 2.87 5.45 19.87
CA TRP A 79 2.22 6.76 19.65
C TRP A 79 2.32 7.30 18.23
N LYS A 80 3.47 7.11 17.56
CA LYS A 80 3.70 7.69 16.21
C LYS A 80 2.77 7.13 15.14
N PHE A 81 2.45 5.86 15.20
CA PHE A 81 1.48 5.21 14.31
C PHE A 81 0.06 5.69 14.62
N CYS A 82 -0.28 5.74 15.91
CA CYS A 82 -1.64 6.05 16.35
C CYS A 82 -2.08 7.48 16.00
N ILE A 83 -1.21 8.49 16.10
CA ILE A 83 -1.59 9.90 15.79
C ILE A 83 -2.07 10.05 14.35
N ARG A 84 -1.34 9.50 13.37
CA ARG A 84 -1.71 9.59 11.96
C ARG A 84 -2.98 8.79 11.66
N THR A 85 -3.12 7.64 12.30
CA THR A 85 -4.30 6.80 12.17
C THR A 85 -5.52 7.44 12.82
N ILE A 86 -5.39 8.07 14.01
CA ILE A 86 -6.48 8.86 14.62
C ILE A 86 -6.94 9.97 13.67
N PHE A 87 -6.00 10.72 13.12
CA PHE A 87 -6.32 11.78 12.15
C PHE A 87 -7.06 11.22 10.94
N ALA A 88 -6.57 10.13 10.34
CA ALA A 88 -7.21 9.48 9.19
C ALA A 88 -8.63 9.00 9.53
N VAL A 89 -8.81 8.31 10.66
CA VAL A 89 -10.11 7.79 11.12
C VAL A 89 -11.13 8.92 11.33
N VAL A 90 -10.73 10.01 12.03
CA VAL A 90 -11.60 11.15 12.26
C VAL A 90 -11.97 11.84 10.93
N THR A 91 -10.98 12.05 10.07
CA THR A 91 -11.19 12.66 8.75
C THR A 91 -12.09 11.81 7.87
N PHE A 92 -11.89 10.48 7.85
CA PHE A 92 -12.75 9.54 7.13
C PHE A 92 -14.21 9.60 7.64
N ALA A 93 -14.41 9.65 8.96
CA ALA A 93 -15.74 9.74 9.55
C ALA A 93 -16.45 11.06 9.20
N ILE A 94 -15.72 12.18 9.20
CA ILE A 94 -16.25 13.49 8.80
C ILE A 94 -16.69 13.46 7.33
N PHE A 95 -15.85 13.00 6.41
CA PHE A 95 -16.21 12.91 5.00
C PHE A 95 -17.31 11.88 4.75
N THR A 96 -17.33 10.78 5.48
CA THR A 96 -18.43 9.81 5.40
C THR A 96 -19.75 10.44 5.82
N SER A 97 -19.76 11.23 6.90
CA SER A 97 -20.97 11.96 7.34
C SER A 97 -21.44 12.95 6.27
N PHE A 98 -20.52 13.71 5.69
CA PHE A 98 -20.80 14.67 4.62
C PHE A 98 -21.37 13.97 3.37
N PHE A 99 -20.67 12.97 2.83
CA PHE A 99 -21.11 12.30 1.61
C PHE A 99 -22.41 11.50 1.79
N ARG A 100 -22.67 10.95 2.98
CA ARG A 100 -23.97 10.35 3.27
C ARG A 100 -25.13 11.33 3.15
N GLN A 101 -24.94 12.59 3.56
CA GLN A 101 -25.97 13.60 3.40
C GLN A 101 -26.14 14.00 1.94
N VAL A 102 -25.04 14.16 1.20
CA VAL A 102 -25.06 14.53 -0.22
C VAL A 102 -25.70 13.45 -1.09
N PHE A 103 -25.40 12.17 -0.82
CA PHE A 103 -25.90 11.03 -1.59
C PHE A 103 -27.11 10.33 -0.93
N ALA A 104 -27.78 10.99 0.02
CA ALA A 104 -28.98 10.45 0.65
C ALA A 104 -30.08 10.22 -0.40
N GLY A 105 -30.41 8.95 -0.67
CA GLY A 105 -31.42 8.57 -1.66
C GLY A 105 -30.98 8.54 -3.11
N HIS A 106 -29.73 8.85 -3.43
CA HIS A 106 -29.18 8.85 -4.79
C HIS A 106 -27.93 7.94 -4.85
N ALA A 107 -28.11 6.71 -5.34
CA ALA A 107 -26.98 5.85 -5.66
C ALA A 107 -26.40 6.24 -7.03
N LEU A 108 -25.10 6.46 -7.10
CA LEU A 108 -24.43 6.52 -8.40
C LEU A 108 -24.41 5.10 -8.99
N PHE A 109 -24.74 4.98 -10.28
CA PHE A 109 -24.92 3.69 -10.97
C PHE A 109 -26.00 2.79 -10.33
N ALA A 110 -27.16 3.35 -9.97
CA ALA A 110 -28.25 2.65 -9.29
C ALA A 110 -28.62 1.30 -9.95
N ASP A 111 -28.63 1.25 -11.27
CA ASP A 111 -28.98 0.06 -12.07
C ASP A 111 -27.79 -0.84 -12.41
N GLN A 112 -26.58 -0.49 -11.96
CA GLN A 112 -25.34 -1.19 -12.30
C GLN A 112 -24.46 -1.47 -11.07
N PRO A 113 -24.89 -2.36 -10.17
CA PRO A 113 -24.18 -2.62 -8.91
C PRO A 113 -22.75 -3.16 -9.12
N PHE A 114 -22.53 -3.94 -10.20
CA PHE A 114 -21.19 -4.40 -10.55
C PHE A 114 -20.23 -3.26 -10.87
N LEU A 115 -20.68 -2.27 -11.67
CA LEU A 115 -19.87 -1.09 -11.99
C LEU A 115 -19.60 -0.25 -10.74
N ALA A 116 -20.59 -0.13 -9.86
CA ALA A 116 -20.43 0.52 -8.57
C ALA A 116 -19.36 -0.18 -7.69
N CYS A 117 -19.30 -1.53 -7.70
CA CYS A 117 -18.25 -2.30 -7.01
C CYS A 117 -16.86 -1.98 -7.55
N VAL A 118 -16.71 -1.94 -8.88
CA VAL A 118 -15.40 -1.69 -9.50
C VAL A 118 -14.94 -0.26 -9.21
N VAL A 119 -15.77 0.74 -9.50
CA VAL A 119 -15.40 2.16 -9.31
C VAL A 119 -15.21 2.48 -7.83
N GLY A 120 -16.14 2.04 -6.97
CA GLY A 120 -16.06 2.22 -5.53
C GLY A 120 -14.84 1.52 -4.93
N GLY A 121 -14.55 0.29 -5.38
CA GLY A 121 -13.38 -0.48 -4.97
C GLY A 121 -12.05 0.18 -5.37
N VAL A 122 -11.97 0.73 -6.59
CA VAL A 122 -10.78 1.48 -7.07
C VAL A 122 -10.55 2.74 -6.22
N LEU A 123 -11.57 3.55 -5.98
CA LEU A 123 -11.48 4.78 -5.21
C LEU A 123 -11.12 4.49 -3.74
N LEU A 124 -11.77 3.49 -3.15
CA LEU A 124 -11.48 3.06 -1.78
C LEU A 124 -10.05 2.54 -1.66
N GLY A 125 -9.65 1.65 -2.58
CA GLY A 125 -8.29 1.09 -2.62
C GLY A 125 -7.21 2.14 -2.83
N ALA A 126 -7.45 3.13 -3.70
CA ALA A 126 -6.54 4.25 -3.88
C ALA A 126 -6.40 5.09 -2.61
N GLY A 127 -7.51 5.40 -1.93
CA GLY A 127 -7.49 6.09 -0.64
C GLY A 127 -6.66 5.35 0.41
N VAL A 128 -6.91 4.04 0.57
CA VAL A 128 -6.16 3.20 1.52
C VAL A 128 -4.68 3.12 1.15
N ALA A 129 -4.34 2.92 -0.12
CA ALA A 129 -2.95 2.83 -0.58
C ALA A 129 -2.16 4.12 -0.30
N ILE A 130 -2.75 5.29 -0.58
CA ILE A 130 -2.14 6.59 -0.30
C ILE A 130 -1.92 6.76 1.20
N ALA A 131 -2.92 6.46 2.03
CA ALA A 131 -2.79 6.57 3.49
C ALA A 131 -1.66 5.69 4.04
N LEU A 132 -1.58 4.43 3.61
CA LEU A 132 -0.53 3.48 4.02
C LEU A 132 0.88 3.96 3.65
N GLN A 133 1.05 4.64 2.52
CA GLN A 133 2.34 5.21 2.12
C GLN A 133 2.85 6.28 3.10
N TYR A 134 1.92 6.99 3.74
CA TYR A 134 2.22 8.01 4.77
C TYR A 134 2.15 7.46 6.21
N ASN A 135 2.21 6.12 6.37
CA ASN A 135 2.12 5.42 7.65
C ASN A 135 0.86 5.79 8.46
N ALA A 136 -0.25 5.97 7.75
CA ALA A 136 -1.59 6.11 8.32
C ALA A 136 -2.42 4.90 7.90
N SER A 137 -3.39 4.54 8.75
CA SER A 137 -4.37 3.50 8.48
C SER A 137 -5.76 4.12 8.49
N SER A 138 -6.66 3.58 7.68
CA SER A 138 -8.08 3.95 7.75
C SER A 138 -8.78 3.38 8.99
N GLY A 139 -8.06 2.75 9.94
CA GLY A 139 -8.66 2.16 11.12
C GLY A 139 -9.45 0.90 10.78
N GLY A 140 -8.89 0.00 10.02
CA GLY A 140 -9.54 -1.23 9.61
C GLY A 140 -8.93 -2.49 10.22
N SER A 141 -9.13 -3.60 9.53
CA SER A 141 -8.50 -4.89 9.78
C SER A 141 -6.97 -4.82 9.73
N ASP A 142 -6.41 -3.80 9.05
CA ASP A 142 -4.97 -3.50 8.98
C ASP A 142 -4.36 -3.14 10.35
N VAL A 143 -5.08 -2.41 11.22
CA VAL A 143 -4.63 -2.16 12.60
C VAL A 143 -4.61 -3.45 13.41
N VAL A 144 -5.65 -4.28 13.26
CA VAL A 144 -5.71 -5.60 13.92
C VAL A 144 -4.56 -6.49 13.44
N ALA A 145 -4.33 -6.52 12.13
CA ALA A 145 -3.25 -7.29 11.53
C ALA A 145 -1.88 -6.82 12.00
N ALA A 146 -1.66 -5.50 12.10
CA ALA A 146 -0.41 -4.94 12.62
C ALA A 146 -0.16 -5.34 14.09
N MET A 147 -1.22 -5.38 14.91
CA MET A 147 -1.12 -5.84 16.29
C MET A 147 -0.77 -7.32 16.37
N ILE A 148 -1.44 -8.17 15.59
CA ILE A 148 -1.20 -9.62 15.56
C ILE A 148 0.22 -9.91 15.04
N HIS A 149 0.65 -9.25 13.97
CA HIS A 149 1.97 -9.42 13.38
C HIS A 149 3.11 -9.10 14.36
N LYS A 150 2.88 -8.21 15.33
CA LYS A 150 3.87 -7.89 16.35
C LYS A 150 4.15 -9.06 17.30
N TYR A 151 3.16 -9.91 17.55
CA TYR A 151 3.26 -11.05 18.50
C TYR A 151 3.37 -12.41 17.81
N ARG A 152 2.91 -12.52 16.59
CA ARG A 152 2.92 -13.76 15.81
C ARG A 152 3.52 -13.50 14.43
N ASP A 153 4.33 -14.43 13.97
CA ASP A 153 5.01 -14.33 12.65
C ASP A 153 4.05 -14.72 11.50
N ILE A 154 2.87 -14.07 11.49
CA ILE A 154 1.82 -14.26 10.48
C ILE A 154 1.86 -13.05 9.56
N SER A 155 1.80 -13.26 8.24
CA SER A 155 1.82 -12.15 7.29
C SER A 155 0.59 -11.25 7.47
N LEU A 156 0.80 -9.93 7.45
CA LEU A 156 -0.24 -8.91 7.57
C LEU A 156 -1.41 -9.17 6.60
N GLY A 157 -1.10 -9.46 5.35
CA GLY A 157 -2.11 -9.70 4.32
C GLY A 157 -3.02 -10.89 4.60
N ARG A 158 -2.50 -11.97 5.20
CA ARG A 158 -3.34 -13.13 5.57
C ARG A 158 -4.33 -12.78 6.67
N VAL A 159 -3.92 -12.00 7.66
CA VAL A 159 -4.81 -11.57 8.75
C VAL A 159 -5.88 -10.63 8.22
N ILE A 160 -5.50 -9.63 7.41
CA ILE A 160 -6.45 -8.71 6.78
C ILE A 160 -7.47 -9.49 5.95
N LEU A 161 -7.00 -10.36 5.05
CA LEU A 161 -7.87 -11.15 4.20
C LEU A 161 -8.85 -12.02 5.00
N ALA A 162 -8.38 -12.71 6.04
CA ALA A 162 -9.23 -13.53 6.89
C ALA A 162 -10.29 -12.71 7.63
N CYS A 163 -9.90 -11.56 8.22
CA CYS A 163 -10.83 -10.65 8.87
C CYS A 163 -11.88 -10.13 7.89
N ASP A 164 -11.46 -9.68 6.73
CA ASP A 164 -12.35 -9.07 5.74
C ASP A 164 -13.32 -10.10 5.13
N LEU A 165 -12.86 -11.33 4.87
CA LEU A 165 -13.73 -12.43 4.46
C LEU A 165 -14.81 -12.72 5.52
N CYS A 166 -14.45 -12.79 6.80
CA CYS A 166 -15.41 -13.01 7.87
C CYS A 166 -16.43 -11.86 7.98
N ILE A 167 -15.96 -10.60 7.86
CA ILE A 167 -16.83 -9.42 7.95
C ILE A 167 -17.81 -9.39 6.78
N ILE A 168 -17.34 -9.60 5.54
CA ILE A 168 -18.19 -9.61 4.35
C ILE A 168 -19.19 -10.76 4.43
N SER A 169 -18.77 -11.96 4.85
CA SER A 169 -19.67 -13.11 5.03
C SER A 169 -20.75 -12.82 6.08
N SER A 170 -20.39 -12.14 7.17
CA SER A 170 -21.33 -11.79 8.24
C SER A 170 -22.48 -10.87 7.77
N SER A 171 -22.29 -10.13 6.69
CA SER A 171 -23.35 -9.29 6.13
C SER A 171 -24.56 -10.09 5.65
N TYR A 172 -24.36 -11.38 5.32
CA TYR A 172 -25.47 -12.27 4.98
C TYR A 172 -26.50 -12.41 6.10
N LEU A 173 -26.06 -12.41 7.36
CA LEU A 173 -26.94 -12.53 8.52
C LEU A 173 -27.95 -11.37 8.63
N VAL A 174 -27.59 -10.20 8.12
CA VAL A 174 -28.42 -9.00 8.17
C VAL A 174 -29.18 -8.77 6.86
N LEU A 175 -28.50 -8.95 5.72
CA LEU A 175 -29.06 -8.65 4.41
C LEU A 175 -29.84 -9.83 3.81
N ASN A 176 -29.57 -11.06 4.26
CA ASN A 176 -30.14 -12.31 3.77
C ASN A 176 -30.10 -12.43 2.23
N ASN A 177 -29.01 -11.96 1.62
CA ASN A 177 -28.84 -11.88 0.18
C ASN A 177 -27.40 -12.23 -0.23
N TRP A 178 -27.22 -13.36 -0.92
CA TRP A 178 -25.92 -13.84 -1.40
C TRP A 178 -25.29 -12.94 -2.46
N GLU A 179 -26.12 -12.29 -3.28
CA GLU A 179 -25.63 -11.39 -4.33
C GLU A 179 -24.83 -10.23 -3.71
N LYS A 180 -25.31 -9.67 -2.58
CA LYS A 180 -24.62 -8.60 -1.86
C LYS A 180 -23.28 -9.05 -1.28
N VAL A 181 -23.19 -10.28 -0.80
CA VAL A 181 -21.95 -10.89 -0.31
C VAL A 181 -20.96 -11.06 -1.45
N ILE A 182 -21.40 -11.56 -2.61
CA ILE A 182 -20.55 -11.71 -3.81
C ILE A 182 -20.02 -10.36 -4.25
N TYR A 183 -20.85 -9.32 -4.31
CA TYR A 183 -20.39 -7.96 -4.61
C TYR A 183 -19.37 -7.46 -3.58
N GLY A 184 -19.52 -7.78 -2.31
CA GLY A 184 -18.53 -7.47 -1.28
C GLY A 184 -17.17 -8.12 -1.56
N TYR A 185 -17.15 -9.37 -2.00
CA TYR A 185 -15.90 -10.04 -2.40
C TYR A 185 -15.28 -9.44 -3.66
N ILE A 186 -16.09 -8.99 -4.62
CA ILE A 186 -15.60 -8.28 -5.81
C ILE A 186 -14.91 -6.98 -5.38
N VAL A 187 -15.52 -6.21 -4.48
CA VAL A 187 -14.91 -4.98 -3.94
C VAL A 187 -13.60 -5.29 -3.22
N LEU A 188 -13.56 -6.34 -2.38
CA LEU A 188 -12.35 -6.77 -1.69
C LEU A 188 -11.22 -7.09 -2.67
N PHE A 189 -11.52 -7.84 -3.73
CA PHE A 189 -10.55 -8.18 -4.77
C PHE A 189 -10.03 -6.94 -5.51
N VAL A 190 -10.94 -6.07 -5.99
CA VAL A 190 -10.57 -4.84 -6.71
C VAL A 190 -9.75 -3.92 -5.82
N MET A 191 -10.21 -3.69 -4.58
CA MET A 191 -9.51 -2.85 -3.61
C MET A 191 -8.10 -3.37 -3.32
N THR A 192 -7.96 -4.66 -3.04
CA THR A 192 -6.67 -5.28 -2.74
C THR A 192 -5.72 -5.16 -3.93
N TYR A 193 -6.21 -5.43 -5.14
CA TYR A 193 -5.42 -5.29 -6.36
C TYR A 193 -4.92 -3.85 -6.56
N VAL A 194 -5.78 -2.85 -6.36
CA VAL A 194 -5.41 -1.42 -6.47
C VAL A 194 -4.39 -1.03 -5.40
N VAL A 195 -4.59 -1.47 -4.16
CA VAL A 195 -3.66 -1.22 -3.05
C VAL A 195 -2.29 -1.79 -3.38
N ASP A 196 -2.22 -3.05 -3.79
CA ASP A 196 -0.96 -3.71 -4.15
C ASP A 196 -0.28 -3.04 -5.35
N TYR A 197 -1.06 -2.68 -6.38
CA TYR A 197 -0.54 -2.00 -7.57
C TYR A 197 0.07 -0.63 -7.23
N LEU A 198 -0.61 0.18 -6.41
CA LEU A 198 -0.12 1.51 -6.03
C LEU A 198 1.07 1.43 -5.06
N ILE A 199 1.06 0.51 -4.10
CA ILE A 199 2.17 0.37 -3.14
C ILE A 199 3.40 -0.22 -3.84
N ASN A 200 3.26 -1.30 -4.59
CA ASN A 200 4.38 -1.98 -5.23
C ASN A 200 4.88 -1.23 -6.46
N GLY A 201 3.99 -0.58 -7.20
CA GLY A 201 4.34 0.23 -8.36
C GLY A 201 5.23 1.43 -8.02
N MET A 202 5.07 2.02 -6.83
CA MET A 202 5.85 3.18 -6.37
C MET A 202 7.15 2.80 -5.65
N ARG A 203 7.26 1.59 -5.08
CA ARG A 203 8.43 1.13 -4.32
C ARG A 203 9.30 0.11 -5.05
N GLY A 204 8.88 -0.32 -6.24
CA GLY A 204 9.60 -1.33 -7.01
C GLY A 204 11.03 -0.87 -7.37
N SER A 205 11.98 -1.80 -7.26
CA SER A 205 13.32 -1.65 -7.82
C SER A 205 13.40 -2.39 -9.14
N VAL A 206 14.33 -1.97 -9.98
CA VAL A 206 14.64 -2.61 -11.25
C VAL A 206 16.13 -2.87 -11.32
N GLN A 207 16.49 -3.97 -11.96
CA GLN A 207 17.86 -4.26 -12.31
C GLN A 207 18.05 -4.11 -13.81
N PHE A 208 19.21 -3.62 -14.21
CA PHE A 208 19.63 -3.53 -15.60
C PHE A 208 20.88 -4.37 -15.80
N PHE A 209 20.89 -5.09 -16.91
CA PHE A 209 22.10 -5.64 -17.50
C PHE A 209 22.34 -4.91 -18.82
N VAL A 210 23.44 -4.18 -18.90
CA VAL A 210 23.80 -3.39 -20.08
C VAL A 210 25.09 -3.93 -20.68
N ILE A 211 25.04 -4.29 -21.96
CA ILE A 211 26.19 -4.74 -22.73
C ILE A 211 26.44 -3.71 -23.83
N SER A 212 27.58 -3.06 -23.78
CA SER A 212 27.98 -2.02 -24.73
C SER A 212 29.50 -1.92 -24.79
N GLU A 213 30.05 -1.53 -25.92
CA GLU A 213 31.46 -1.17 -26.03
C GLU A 213 31.77 0.13 -25.23
N HIS A 214 30.79 1.02 -25.10
CA HIS A 214 30.85 2.28 -24.32
C HIS A 214 30.47 2.11 -22.83
N TRP A 215 30.65 0.91 -22.28
CA TRP A 215 30.26 0.59 -20.90
C TRP A 215 30.83 1.56 -19.84
N ALA A 216 32.04 2.07 -20.05
CA ALA A 216 32.71 2.98 -19.09
C ALA A 216 32.05 4.36 -19.05
N GLU A 217 31.67 4.89 -20.23
CA GLU A 217 30.96 6.16 -20.36
C GLU A 217 29.56 6.06 -19.78
N ILE A 218 28.83 5.00 -20.12
CA ILE A 218 27.50 4.70 -19.59
C ILE A 218 27.54 4.57 -18.06
N GLY A 219 28.49 3.81 -17.52
CA GLY A 219 28.66 3.64 -16.08
C GLY A 219 28.96 4.96 -15.35
N THR A 220 29.78 5.82 -15.95
CA THR A 220 30.12 7.13 -15.42
C THR A 220 28.90 8.05 -15.43
N ALA A 221 28.15 8.11 -16.53
CA ALA A 221 26.93 8.91 -16.65
C ALA A 221 25.86 8.48 -15.63
N ILE A 222 25.61 7.17 -15.49
CA ILE A 222 24.65 6.65 -14.52
C ILE A 222 25.08 7.03 -13.08
N ASN A 223 26.36 6.92 -12.75
CA ASN A 223 26.84 7.25 -11.41
C ASN A 223 26.74 8.75 -11.08
N ASN A 224 26.94 9.63 -12.08
CA ASN A 224 26.90 11.06 -11.90
C ASN A 224 25.47 11.62 -11.91
N ASP A 225 24.64 11.22 -12.86
CA ASP A 225 23.34 11.84 -13.13
C ASP A 225 22.19 11.16 -12.38
N VAL A 226 22.29 9.86 -12.12
CA VAL A 226 21.24 9.07 -11.41
C VAL A 226 21.67 8.68 -9.99
N PRO A 227 22.82 9.06 -9.49
CA PRO A 227 23.67 8.59 -8.38
C PRO A 227 23.39 7.13 -7.96
N ARG A 228 23.55 6.22 -8.92
CA ARG A 228 23.44 4.77 -8.69
C ARG A 228 24.74 4.07 -9.00
N GLY A 229 25.13 3.14 -8.10
CA GLY A 229 26.33 2.33 -8.30
C GLY A 229 26.15 1.38 -9.46
N CYS A 230 27.20 1.28 -10.29
CA CYS A 230 27.31 0.30 -11.36
C CYS A 230 28.34 -0.76 -10.99
N THR A 231 28.01 -2.04 -11.17
CA THR A 231 28.93 -3.14 -10.99
C THR A 231 29.32 -3.67 -12.37
N ILE A 232 30.64 -3.80 -12.61
CA ILE A 232 31.16 -4.33 -13.86
C ILE A 232 31.30 -5.84 -13.70
N ILE A 233 30.70 -6.59 -14.62
CA ILE A 233 30.82 -8.05 -14.72
C ILE A 233 31.61 -8.37 -15.99
N ASN A 234 32.75 -9.04 -15.85
CA ASN A 234 33.50 -9.55 -17.01
C ASN A 234 32.76 -10.76 -17.54
N ALA A 235 32.45 -10.74 -18.82
CA ALA A 235 31.73 -11.80 -19.50
C ALA A 235 32.39 -12.11 -20.85
N GLN A 236 32.03 -13.24 -21.45
CA GLN A 236 32.50 -13.64 -22.77
C GLN A 236 31.31 -14.04 -23.64
N GLY A 237 31.26 -13.52 -24.85
CA GLY A 237 30.27 -13.93 -25.82
C GLY A 237 30.47 -15.38 -26.23
N PHE A 238 29.46 -16.24 -25.99
CA PHE A 238 29.59 -17.66 -26.31
C PHE A 238 29.90 -17.93 -27.79
N TYR A 239 29.20 -17.25 -28.69
CA TYR A 239 29.34 -17.42 -30.12
C TYR A 239 30.59 -16.73 -30.70
N THR A 240 30.86 -15.51 -30.25
CA THR A 240 31.95 -14.68 -30.76
C THR A 240 33.28 -14.91 -30.07
N SER A 241 33.28 -15.57 -28.91
CA SER A 241 34.41 -15.71 -28.00
C SER A 241 35.08 -14.39 -27.58
N LYS A 242 34.47 -13.26 -27.89
CA LYS A 242 34.98 -11.95 -27.51
C LYS A 242 34.74 -11.67 -26.02
N GLU A 243 35.76 -11.14 -25.36
CA GLU A 243 35.59 -10.59 -24.02
C GLU A 243 34.71 -9.32 -24.07
N LEU A 244 33.78 -9.24 -23.17
CA LEU A 244 32.87 -8.09 -23.04
C LEU A 244 32.68 -7.71 -21.57
N LYS A 245 32.34 -6.49 -21.32
CA LYS A 245 31.99 -6.00 -19.99
C LYS A 245 30.51 -5.68 -19.95
N MET A 246 29.84 -6.24 -18.95
CA MET A 246 28.43 -6.02 -18.69
C MET A 246 28.28 -5.17 -17.45
N LEU A 247 27.51 -4.09 -17.53
CA LEU A 247 27.13 -3.29 -16.36
C LEU A 247 25.90 -3.91 -15.72
N PHE A 248 25.98 -4.12 -14.42
CA PHE A 248 24.86 -4.47 -13.57
C PHE A 248 24.50 -3.25 -12.71
N VAL A 249 23.27 -2.76 -12.84
CA VAL A 249 22.78 -1.57 -12.15
C VAL A 249 21.48 -1.90 -11.46
N ILE A 250 21.34 -1.53 -10.20
CA ILE A 250 20.08 -1.59 -9.48
C ILE A 250 19.61 -0.15 -9.22
N ALA A 251 18.38 0.15 -9.62
CA ALA A 251 17.79 1.47 -9.50
C ALA A 251 16.33 1.38 -9.01
N ARG A 252 15.77 2.50 -8.57
CA ARG A 252 14.32 2.59 -8.33
C ARG A 252 13.59 2.60 -9.67
N ARG A 253 12.36 2.08 -9.69
CA ARG A 253 11.54 2.07 -10.90
C ARG A 253 11.31 3.47 -11.49
N SER A 254 11.25 4.50 -10.63
CA SER A 254 11.13 5.90 -11.05
C SER A 254 12.36 6.44 -11.81
N GLU A 255 13.52 5.83 -11.61
CA GLU A 255 14.79 6.24 -12.23
C GLU A 255 15.08 5.49 -13.54
N ALA A 256 14.30 4.44 -13.82
CA ALA A 256 14.51 3.61 -15.00
C ALA A 256 14.52 4.39 -16.32
N ARG A 257 13.59 5.36 -16.45
CA ARG A 257 13.51 6.19 -17.66
C ARG A 257 14.77 7.03 -17.88
N ALA A 258 15.31 7.61 -16.84
CA ALA A 258 16.54 8.40 -16.92
C ALA A 258 17.73 7.52 -17.33
N ILE A 259 17.83 6.29 -16.77
CA ILE A 259 18.87 5.33 -17.13
C ILE A 259 18.77 4.95 -18.61
N TYR A 260 17.56 4.67 -19.13
CA TYR A 260 17.38 4.38 -20.55
C TYR A 260 17.80 5.54 -21.44
N GLN A 261 17.44 6.79 -21.09
CA GLN A 261 17.83 7.96 -21.84
C GLN A 261 19.35 8.12 -21.91
N LEU A 262 20.06 7.97 -20.78
CA LEU A 262 21.52 8.05 -20.74
C LEU A 262 22.19 6.95 -21.59
N ILE A 263 21.63 5.75 -21.58
CA ILE A 263 22.17 4.66 -22.39
C ILE A 263 21.98 4.95 -23.87
N ASP A 264 20.77 5.37 -24.28
CA ASP A 264 20.41 5.68 -25.67
C ASP A 264 21.22 6.85 -26.24
N GLU A 265 21.48 7.89 -25.42
CA GLU A 265 22.31 9.03 -25.79
C GLU A 265 23.78 8.66 -26.04
N ILE A 266 24.34 7.68 -25.30
CA ILE A 266 25.75 7.30 -25.40
C ILE A 266 25.95 6.17 -26.44
N ASP A 267 25.07 5.16 -26.41
CA ASP A 267 25.14 4.03 -27.34
C ASP A 267 23.73 3.53 -27.68
N PRO A 268 23.13 4.03 -28.76
CA PRO A 268 21.82 3.57 -29.22
C PRO A 268 21.75 2.07 -29.58
N ASN A 269 22.91 1.42 -29.80
CA ASN A 269 23.00 -0.01 -30.12
C ASN A 269 23.29 -0.88 -28.89
N ALA A 270 23.35 -0.31 -27.70
CA ALA A 270 23.58 -1.07 -26.47
C ALA A 270 22.49 -2.12 -26.26
N PHE A 271 22.89 -3.34 -25.90
CA PHE A 271 21.92 -4.35 -25.46
C PHE A 271 21.58 -4.12 -24.00
N VAL A 272 20.29 -3.87 -23.75
CA VAL A 272 19.78 -3.57 -22.40
C VAL A 272 18.70 -4.57 -22.03
N SER A 273 18.88 -5.28 -20.91
CA SER A 273 17.86 -6.11 -20.30
C SER A 273 17.45 -5.52 -18.96
N GLN A 274 16.14 -5.29 -18.77
CA GLN A 274 15.57 -4.81 -17.51
C GLN A 274 14.73 -5.91 -16.87
N GLY A 275 14.94 -6.14 -15.57
CA GLY A 275 14.11 -7.00 -14.74
C GLY A 275 13.56 -6.28 -13.52
N ALA A 276 12.35 -6.62 -13.08
CA ALA A 276 11.83 -6.17 -11.80
C ALA A 276 12.50 -6.93 -10.65
N VAL A 277 12.83 -6.22 -9.56
CA VAL A 277 13.41 -6.83 -8.35
C VAL A 277 12.46 -6.58 -7.19
N ASN A 278 12.01 -7.67 -6.55
CA ASN A 278 11.00 -7.61 -5.48
C ASN A 278 11.55 -7.10 -4.14
N GLY A 279 12.86 -7.11 -3.93
CA GLY A 279 13.46 -6.61 -2.69
C GLY A 279 14.93 -6.27 -2.89
N VAL A 280 15.29 -5.04 -2.60
CA VAL A 280 16.68 -4.57 -2.59
C VAL A 280 16.94 -3.93 -1.24
N TYR A 281 17.95 -4.42 -0.55
CA TYR A 281 18.33 -3.95 0.77
C TYR A 281 19.81 -3.59 0.80
N GLY A 282 20.16 -2.54 1.53
CA GLY A 282 21.55 -2.12 1.71
C GLY A 282 21.77 -0.64 1.43
N VAL A 283 23.00 -0.27 1.13
CA VAL A 283 23.41 1.13 0.92
C VAL A 283 22.67 1.71 -0.30
N GLY A 284 21.96 2.82 -0.10
CA GLY A 284 21.15 3.47 -1.14
C GLY A 284 19.71 2.93 -1.29
N PHE A 285 19.35 1.85 -0.58
CA PHE A 285 18.03 1.22 -0.55
C PHE A 285 17.51 1.04 0.87
N ASP A 286 16.44 0.29 1.04
CA ASP A 286 15.83 0.05 2.35
C ASP A 286 16.76 -0.77 3.25
N ARG A 287 16.69 -0.53 4.57
CA ARG A 287 17.46 -1.32 5.54
C ARG A 287 16.80 -2.68 5.75
N MET A 288 17.61 -3.73 5.76
CA MET A 288 17.16 -5.07 6.08
C MET A 288 16.66 -5.13 7.53
N LYS A 289 15.38 -5.43 7.72
CA LYS A 289 14.78 -5.66 9.04
C LYS A 289 14.92 -7.14 9.39
N VAL A 290 16.11 -7.58 9.78
CA VAL A 290 16.32 -8.92 10.29
C VAL A 290 16.05 -8.91 11.80
N SER A 291 15.04 -9.66 12.25
CA SER A 291 14.90 -9.98 13.68
C SER A 291 16.09 -10.85 14.07
N HIS A 292 17.00 -10.33 14.88
CA HIS A 292 18.06 -11.15 15.45
C HIS A 292 17.41 -12.17 16.37
N ARG A 293 17.30 -13.40 15.91
CA ARG A 293 17.07 -14.56 16.78
C ARG A 293 18.19 -14.53 17.82
N LYS A 294 17.85 -14.45 19.14
CA LYS A 294 18.82 -14.53 20.21
C LYS A 294 19.80 -15.68 19.90
N LYS A 295 21.09 -15.38 19.88
CA LYS A 295 22.13 -16.44 19.83
C LYS A 295 21.81 -17.45 20.91
N ILE A 296 21.54 -18.67 20.53
CA ILE A 296 21.54 -19.81 21.45
C ILE A 296 22.99 -19.88 21.94
N THR A 297 23.18 -19.58 23.21
CA THR A 297 24.48 -19.66 23.87
C THR A 297 24.87 -21.13 23.85
N GLU A 298 26.09 -21.44 23.49
CA GLU A 298 26.64 -22.83 23.35
C GLU A 298 26.51 -23.69 24.63
N GLU A 299 26.13 -23.11 25.74
CA GLU A 299 25.87 -23.82 27.01
C GLU A 299 24.57 -24.66 27.03
N GLN A 300 23.68 -24.52 26.04
CA GLN A 300 22.40 -25.28 25.99
C GLN A 300 22.46 -26.51 25.05
N VAL A 301 23.61 -26.82 24.48
CA VAL A 301 23.80 -27.98 23.58
C VAL A 301 24.51 -29.14 24.34
N GLN A 302 24.93 -28.92 25.61
CA GLN A 302 25.64 -29.93 26.42
C GLN A 302 24.84 -30.43 27.66
N ALA A 303 23.51 -30.19 27.68
CA ALA A 303 22.66 -30.76 28.72
C ALA A 303 21.70 -31.81 28.17
#